data_cda82474c92c2fa67fbf3e698c682ad9
#
_entry.id   cda82474c92c2fa67fbf3e698c682ad9
#
_cell.length_a   1.000
_cell.length_b   1.000
_cell.length_c   1.000
_cell.angle_alpha   90.00
_cell.angle_beta   90.00
_cell.angle_gamma   90.00
#
_symmetry.space_group_name_H-M   'P 1'
#
loop_
_entity.id
_entity.type
_entity.pdbx_description
1 polymer ?
#
loop_
_entity_poly.entity_id
_entity_poly.type
_entity_poly.pdbx_seq_one_letter_code
_entity_poly.pdbx_strand_id
1 'polypeptide(L)'
;AEMRGKFSLDDKAKQNLLHQAKEEGLESLVVTSTCNRTEIYGFAQHPFQLIKLLCENSQGTVEDFQKVAFVYKNSEAISHMFRVGTGLDSQILGDFEIISQLKNAFVQSKELNLANAFLERLVNAVIQASKKIKTDTQISSGATSVSFASVQYIFKNVEDISNKNILLFGTGKIGRNTCENLVKHSKHEHITLINRTKDKAEKIANKLNVIVKDYADLQLEIQKADVLVVATGALNPTVDKAILNLKKPLLILDLSIPKNVNENVNELDGVTLVHMDQLAQMTDETLENRKKHIPAAEAIIEEIKDEFMAWTKQRKFAPTIHALKAKLNTIKEGELNFQRKKMANFDEEQAELISTRIIQKIT
;
A
#
# COMPACT_ATOMS: atom_id res chain seq x y z
N ALA A 1 -7.32 -10.03 15.56
CA ALA A 1 -6.44 -10.72 14.61
C ALA A 1 -7.19 -11.87 13.92
N GLU A 2 -7.76 -12.80 14.64
CA GLU A 2 -8.42 -14.01 14.10
C GLU A 2 -9.57 -13.69 13.13
N MET A 3 -10.52 -12.85 13.52
CA MET A 3 -11.65 -12.43 12.69
C MET A 3 -11.20 -11.72 11.40
N ARG A 4 -10.13 -10.95 11.47
CA ARG A 4 -9.54 -10.28 10.30
C ARG A 4 -8.93 -11.29 9.32
N GLY A 5 -8.33 -12.37 9.83
CA GLY A 5 -7.78 -13.45 9.00
C GLY A 5 -8.83 -14.13 8.13
N LYS A 6 -10.08 -14.23 8.60
CA LYS A 6 -11.18 -14.82 7.81
C LYS A 6 -11.48 -14.06 6.52
N PHE A 7 -11.23 -12.75 6.49
CA PHE A 7 -11.46 -11.89 5.31
C PHE A 7 -10.19 -11.57 4.52
N SER A 8 -9.07 -12.22 4.86
CA SER A 8 -7.83 -12.08 4.08
C SER A 8 -7.97 -12.79 2.75
N LEU A 9 -7.56 -12.12 1.67
CA LEU A 9 -7.58 -12.63 0.32
C LEU A 9 -6.14 -12.80 -0.19
N ASP A 10 -5.80 -14.00 -0.62
CA ASP A 10 -4.59 -14.23 -1.40
C ASP A 10 -4.77 -13.74 -2.86
N ASP A 11 -3.74 -13.82 -3.67
CA ASP A 11 -3.79 -13.33 -5.04
C ASP A 11 -4.82 -14.07 -5.89
N LYS A 12 -5.01 -15.37 -5.65
CA LYS A 12 -6.00 -16.19 -6.36
C LYS A 12 -7.43 -15.79 -5.96
N ALA A 13 -7.70 -15.62 -4.68
CA ALA A 13 -9.00 -15.18 -4.18
C ALA A 13 -9.36 -13.77 -4.67
N LYS A 14 -8.38 -12.84 -4.72
CA LYS A 14 -8.58 -11.50 -5.32
C LYS A 14 -8.94 -11.59 -6.80
N GLN A 15 -8.26 -12.41 -7.57
CA GLN A 15 -8.58 -12.61 -8.99
C GLN A 15 -9.98 -13.22 -9.18
N ASN A 16 -10.33 -14.25 -8.42
CA ASN A 16 -11.66 -14.84 -8.48
C ASN A 16 -12.74 -13.81 -8.16
N LEU A 17 -12.56 -13.02 -7.11
CA LEU A 17 -13.48 -11.96 -6.73
C LEU A 17 -13.67 -10.92 -7.85
N LEU A 18 -12.60 -10.50 -8.51
CA LEU A 18 -12.66 -9.55 -9.62
C LEU A 18 -13.36 -10.16 -10.84
N HIS A 19 -13.11 -11.42 -11.17
CA HIS A 19 -13.82 -12.12 -12.26
C HIS A 19 -15.31 -12.23 -11.97
N GLN A 20 -15.68 -12.66 -10.76
CA GLN A 20 -17.07 -12.73 -10.33
C GLN A 20 -17.75 -11.37 -10.39
N ALA A 21 -17.10 -10.31 -9.91
CA ALA A 21 -17.63 -8.96 -9.99
C ALA A 21 -17.95 -8.53 -11.42
N LYS A 22 -17.09 -8.91 -12.38
CA LYS A 22 -17.31 -8.64 -13.80
C LYS A 22 -18.49 -9.42 -14.35
N GLU A 23 -18.61 -10.71 -14.00
CA GLU A 23 -19.72 -11.58 -14.41
C GLU A 23 -21.06 -11.09 -13.83
N GLU A 24 -21.06 -10.57 -12.60
CA GLU A 24 -22.23 -9.96 -11.97
C GLU A 24 -22.54 -8.54 -12.52
N GLY A 25 -21.75 -8.04 -13.47
CA GLY A 25 -22.00 -6.78 -14.16
C GLY A 25 -21.65 -5.53 -13.35
N LEU A 26 -20.74 -5.63 -12.36
CA LEU A 26 -20.25 -4.44 -11.68
C LEU A 26 -19.44 -3.57 -12.65
N GLU A 27 -19.72 -2.27 -12.64
CA GLU A 27 -19.05 -1.31 -13.53
C GLU A 27 -17.61 -1.05 -13.12
N SER A 28 -17.34 -1.03 -11.83
CA SER A 28 -15.98 -0.83 -11.32
C SER A 28 -15.80 -1.34 -9.91
N LEU A 29 -14.63 -1.91 -9.65
CA LEU A 29 -14.25 -2.47 -8.37
C LEU A 29 -12.74 -2.45 -8.20
N VAL A 30 -12.27 -2.11 -6.99
CA VAL A 30 -10.87 -2.31 -6.55
C VAL A 30 -10.89 -3.07 -5.23
N VAL A 31 -10.05 -4.09 -5.10
CA VAL A 31 -9.90 -4.87 -3.88
C VAL A 31 -8.44 -4.88 -3.43
N THR A 32 -8.21 -4.51 -2.17
CA THR A 32 -6.90 -4.61 -1.52
C THR A 32 -7.00 -5.54 -0.33
N SER A 33 -6.02 -6.41 -0.14
CA SER A 33 -5.90 -7.25 1.04
C SER A 33 -4.45 -7.24 1.50
N THR A 34 -4.25 -6.83 2.73
CA THR A 34 -2.94 -6.67 3.36
C THR A 34 -2.90 -7.46 4.67
N CYS A 35 -1.77 -7.48 5.36
CA CYS A 35 -1.70 -8.08 6.70
C CYS A 35 -2.64 -7.43 7.72
N ASN A 36 -3.07 -6.17 7.50
CA ASN A 36 -3.83 -5.39 8.47
C ASN A 36 -5.29 -5.15 8.08
N ARG A 37 -5.64 -5.17 6.79
CA ARG A 37 -6.98 -4.84 6.29
C ARG A 37 -7.28 -5.49 4.96
N THR A 38 -8.54 -5.77 4.75
CA THR A 38 -9.10 -6.07 3.43
C THR A 38 -10.15 -5.01 3.13
N GLU A 39 -10.04 -4.35 1.99
CA GLU A 39 -10.93 -3.28 1.57
C GLU A 39 -11.41 -3.50 0.15
N ILE A 40 -12.69 -3.22 -0.08
CA ILE A 40 -13.32 -3.27 -1.38
C ILE A 40 -13.97 -1.92 -1.65
N TYR A 41 -13.61 -1.32 -2.78
CA TYR A 41 -14.18 -0.07 -3.27
C TYR A 41 -14.82 -0.33 -4.63
N GLY A 42 -16.06 0.10 -4.80
CA GLY A 42 -16.74 -0.12 -6.06
C GLY A 42 -18.07 0.63 -6.16
N PHE A 43 -18.64 0.60 -7.36
CA PHE A 43 -19.97 1.09 -7.61
C PHE A 43 -20.96 -0.06 -7.48
N ALA A 44 -21.87 0.06 -6.52
CA ALA A 44 -22.91 -0.93 -6.26
C ALA A 44 -24.23 -0.21 -5.94
N GLN A 45 -25.36 -0.80 -6.31
CA GLN A 45 -26.66 -0.25 -5.95
C GLN A 45 -26.92 -0.37 -4.44
N HIS A 46 -26.39 -1.44 -3.85
CA HIS A 46 -26.48 -1.69 -2.42
C HIS A 46 -25.14 -2.25 -1.89
N PRO A 47 -24.66 -1.80 -0.71
CA PRO A 47 -23.40 -2.30 -0.13
C PRO A 47 -23.32 -3.82 0.00
N PHE A 48 -24.45 -4.47 0.17
CA PHE A 48 -24.54 -5.93 0.31
C PHE A 48 -23.94 -6.69 -0.90
N GLN A 49 -23.98 -6.08 -2.10
CA GLN A 49 -23.35 -6.69 -3.29
C GLN A 49 -21.84 -6.89 -3.08
N LEU A 50 -21.15 -5.86 -2.54
CA LEU A 50 -19.71 -5.94 -2.28
C LEU A 50 -19.41 -6.85 -1.08
N ILE A 51 -20.26 -6.83 -0.05
CA ILE A 51 -20.14 -7.69 1.13
C ILE A 51 -20.27 -9.17 0.72
N LYS A 52 -21.26 -9.49 -0.11
CA LYS A 52 -21.49 -10.83 -0.64
C LYS A 52 -20.27 -11.33 -1.42
N LEU A 53 -19.76 -10.53 -2.35
CA LEU A 53 -18.55 -10.85 -3.12
C LEU A 53 -17.35 -11.17 -2.21
N LEU A 54 -17.13 -10.38 -1.15
CA LEU A 54 -16.06 -10.63 -0.19
C LEU A 54 -16.26 -11.95 0.55
N CYS A 55 -17.46 -12.19 1.06
CA CYS A 55 -17.76 -13.42 1.83
C CYS A 55 -17.64 -14.67 0.97
N GLU A 56 -18.07 -14.62 -0.28
CA GLU A 56 -17.99 -15.76 -1.21
C GLU A 56 -16.55 -16.11 -1.64
N ASN A 57 -15.64 -15.14 -1.55
CA ASN A 57 -14.23 -15.32 -1.91
C ASN A 57 -13.29 -15.37 -0.71
N SER A 58 -13.80 -15.40 0.52
CA SER A 58 -13.06 -15.48 1.77
C SER A 58 -13.60 -16.59 2.67
N GLN A 59 -13.04 -16.72 3.87
CA GLN A 59 -13.54 -17.67 4.88
C GLN A 59 -14.57 -17.03 5.84
N GLY A 60 -14.82 -15.74 5.69
CA GLY A 60 -15.74 -14.98 6.55
C GLY A 60 -17.19 -15.09 6.07
N THR A 61 -18.12 -15.08 7.02
CA THR A 61 -19.56 -15.00 6.74
C THR A 61 -20.08 -13.56 6.83
N VAL A 62 -21.31 -13.32 6.35
CA VAL A 62 -21.97 -12.02 6.48
C VAL A 62 -22.14 -11.61 7.95
N GLU A 63 -22.43 -12.58 8.83
CA GLU A 63 -22.55 -12.35 10.27
C GLU A 63 -21.21 -11.98 10.91
N ASP A 64 -20.11 -12.60 10.45
CA ASP A 64 -18.76 -12.24 10.88
C ASP A 64 -18.41 -10.82 10.42
N PHE A 65 -18.77 -10.48 9.16
CA PHE A 65 -18.55 -9.15 8.59
C PHE A 65 -19.23 -8.06 9.42
N GLN A 66 -20.50 -8.25 9.76
CA GLN A 66 -21.29 -7.26 10.54
C GLN A 66 -20.67 -6.92 11.91
N LYS A 67 -19.89 -7.85 12.48
CA LYS A 67 -19.24 -7.65 13.79
C LYS A 67 -17.96 -6.84 13.76
N VAL A 68 -17.28 -6.78 12.59
CA VAL A 68 -15.90 -6.27 12.53
C VAL A 68 -15.64 -5.28 11.41
N ALA A 69 -16.58 -5.08 10.50
CA ALA A 69 -16.38 -4.27 9.31
C ALA A 69 -17.10 -2.93 9.37
N PHE A 70 -16.58 -1.98 8.61
CA PHE A 70 -17.18 -0.67 8.38
C PHE A 70 -17.64 -0.58 6.93
N VAL A 71 -18.76 0.11 6.73
CA VAL A 71 -19.30 0.39 5.40
C VAL A 71 -19.39 1.90 5.23
N TYR A 72 -18.57 2.44 4.36
CA TYR A 72 -18.58 3.85 3.99
C TYR A 72 -19.30 4.04 2.66
N LYS A 73 -20.03 5.13 2.51
CA LYS A 73 -20.83 5.45 1.32
C LYS A 73 -20.47 6.82 0.77
N ASN A 74 -20.52 6.96 -0.55
CA ASN A 74 -20.38 8.24 -1.24
C ASN A 74 -19.12 9.02 -0.81
N SER A 75 -19.27 10.23 -0.29
CA SER A 75 -18.16 11.09 0.15
C SER A 75 -17.34 10.49 1.28
N GLU A 76 -17.94 9.70 2.16
CA GLU A 76 -17.22 9.02 3.24
C GLU A 76 -16.27 7.97 2.68
N ALA A 77 -16.71 7.17 1.69
CA ALA A 77 -15.86 6.18 1.04
C ALA A 77 -14.68 6.85 0.29
N ILE A 78 -14.91 7.99 -0.35
CA ILE A 78 -13.86 8.80 -0.98
C ILE A 78 -12.86 9.26 0.07
N SER A 79 -13.33 9.89 1.15
CA SER A 79 -12.46 10.37 2.24
C SER A 79 -11.68 9.24 2.89
N HIS A 80 -12.30 8.07 3.08
CA HIS A 80 -11.65 6.89 3.62
C HIS A 80 -10.51 6.40 2.68
N MET A 81 -10.76 6.32 1.37
CA MET A 81 -9.72 5.94 0.40
C MET A 81 -8.52 6.89 0.43
N PHE A 82 -8.76 8.21 0.56
CA PHE A 82 -7.68 9.18 0.75
C PHE A 82 -6.88 8.90 2.03
N ARG A 83 -7.53 8.73 3.17
CA ARG A 83 -6.87 8.47 4.46
C ARG A 83 -6.07 7.18 4.44
N VAL A 84 -6.61 6.11 3.84
CA VAL A 84 -5.91 4.84 3.67
C VAL A 84 -4.72 4.98 2.74
N GLY A 85 -4.91 5.52 1.53
CA GLY A 85 -3.86 5.62 0.52
C GLY A 85 -2.73 6.58 0.88
N THR A 86 -2.98 7.54 1.78
CA THR A 86 -1.95 8.45 2.32
C THR A 86 -1.30 7.94 3.61
N GLY A 87 -1.74 6.79 4.12
CA GLY A 87 -1.18 6.20 5.34
C GLY A 87 -1.63 6.87 6.63
N LEU A 88 -2.60 7.81 6.59
CA LEU A 88 -3.15 8.44 7.80
C LEU A 88 -4.00 7.47 8.62
N ASP A 89 -4.62 6.50 7.95
CA ASP A 89 -5.41 5.43 8.59
C ASP A 89 -4.66 4.10 8.63
N SER A 90 -3.33 4.15 8.58
CA SER A 90 -2.48 2.98 8.72
C SER A 90 -2.13 2.72 10.18
N GLN A 91 -1.90 1.45 10.54
CA GLN A 91 -1.43 1.08 11.88
C GLN A 91 -0.10 1.78 12.21
N ILE A 92 0.74 1.97 11.20
CA ILE A 92 1.94 2.81 11.27
C ILE A 92 1.61 4.11 10.53
N LEU A 93 1.46 5.22 11.26
CA LEU A 93 1.15 6.52 10.69
C LEU A 93 2.20 6.91 9.62
N GLY A 94 1.73 7.24 8.41
CA GLY A 94 2.61 7.63 7.31
C GLY A 94 3.30 6.44 6.62
N ASP A 95 2.75 5.21 6.74
CA ASP A 95 3.19 4.07 5.95
C ASP A 95 2.68 4.19 4.51
N PHE A 96 3.60 4.44 3.58
CA PHE A 96 3.29 4.56 2.15
C PHE A 96 3.36 3.23 1.37
N GLU A 97 3.49 2.08 2.03
CA GLU A 97 3.38 0.80 1.33
C GLU A 97 1.95 0.58 0.79
N ILE A 98 0.95 1.07 1.53
CA ILE A 98 -0.46 0.92 1.16
C ILE A 98 -0.80 1.56 -0.19
N ILE A 99 -0.18 2.70 -0.53
CA ILE A 99 -0.45 3.34 -1.84
C ILE A 99 0.07 2.49 -3.00
N SER A 100 1.19 1.80 -2.82
CA SER A 100 1.72 0.86 -3.82
C SER A 100 0.80 -0.34 -3.99
N GLN A 101 0.24 -0.84 -2.90
CA GLN A 101 -0.73 -1.95 -2.91
C GLN A 101 -2.04 -1.52 -3.58
N LEU A 102 -2.55 -0.32 -3.27
CA LEU A 102 -3.74 0.24 -3.91
C LEU A 102 -3.53 0.44 -5.43
N LYS A 103 -2.36 0.96 -5.82
CA LYS A 103 -1.99 1.12 -7.24
C LYS A 103 -1.98 -0.22 -7.97
N ASN A 104 -1.36 -1.24 -7.39
CA ASN A 104 -1.30 -2.57 -7.99
C ASN A 104 -2.71 -3.20 -8.10
N ALA A 105 -3.54 -3.07 -7.07
CA ALA A 105 -4.92 -3.53 -7.09
C ALA A 105 -5.73 -2.83 -8.19
N PHE A 106 -5.54 -1.51 -8.35
CA PHE A 106 -6.19 -0.75 -9.42
C PHE A 106 -5.75 -1.20 -10.83
N VAL A 107 -4.47 -1.53 -11.03
CA VAL A 107 -3.98 -2.06 -12.31
C VAL A 107 -4.68 -3.38 -12.63
N GLN A 108 -4.80 -4.30 -11.67
CA GLN A 108 -5.52 -5.57 -11.86
C GLN A 108 -7.00 -5.34 -12.24
N SER A 109 -7.66 -4.39 -11.58
CA SER A 109 -9.05 -4.03 -11.91
C SER A 109 -9.17 -3.46 -13.32
N LYS A 110 -8.21 -2.64 -13.75
CA LYS A 110 -8.17 -2.03 -15.08
C LYS A 110 -8.00 -3.08 -16.19
N GLU A 111 -7.14 -4.08 -15.97
CA GLU A 111 -6.93 -5.19 -16.91
C GLU A 111 -8.21 -6.00 -17.15
N LEU A 112 -9.09 -6.07 -16.16
CA LEU A 112 -10.39 -6.73 -16.25
C LEU A 112 -11.54 -5.82 -16.70
N ASN A 113 -11.25 -4.55 -17.06
CA ASN A 113 -12.25 -3.52 -17.38
C ASN A 113 -13.22 -3.22 -16.20
N LEU A 114 -12.74 -3.34 -14.97
CA LEU A 114 -13.45 -2.98 -13.73
C LEU A 114 -12.98 -1.61 -13.18
N ALA A 115 -12.60 -0.69 -14.05
CA ALA A 115 -12.13 0.63 -13.68
C ALA A 115 -12.78 1.69 -14.57
N ASN A 116 -13.86 2.29 -14.10
CA ASN A 116 -14.47 3.42 -14.80
C ASN A 116 -13.66 4.72 -14.57
N ALA A 117 -13.96 5.75 -15.35
CA ALA A 117 -13.23 7.01 -15.29
C ALA A 117 -13.31 7.73 -13.92
N PHE A 118 -14.37 7.47 -13.13
CA PHE A 118 -14.47 8.00 -11.76
C PHE A 118 -13.44 7.34 -10.85
N LEU A 119 -13.39 6.01 -10.84
CA LEU A 119 -12.47 5.25 -10.00
C LEU A 119 -11.01 5.51 -10.41
N GLU A 120 -10.73 5.59 -11.71
CA GLU A 120 -9.41 5.96 -12.22
C GLU A 120 -8.96 7.35 -11.74
N ARG A 121 -9.85 8.34 -11.83
CA ARG A 121 -9.56 9.69 -11.35
C ARG A 121 -9.37 9.74 -9.84
N LEU A 122 -10.19 9.00 -9.07
CA LEU A 122 -10.09 8.92 -7.62
C LEU A 122 -8.76 8.30 -7.18
N VAL A 123 -8.39 7.15 -7.75
CA VAL A 123 -7.11 6.49 -7.41
C VAL A 123 -5.92 7.39 -7.77
N ASN A 124 -5.96 8.07 -8.91
CA ASN A 124 -4.92 9.01 -9.29
C ASN A 124 -4.84 10.21 -8.34
N ALA A 125 -5.96 10.75 -7.88
CA ALA A 125 -5.99 11.83 -6.89
C ALA A 125 -5.40 11.37 -5.54
N VAL A 126 -5.71 10.15 -5.09
CA VAL A 126 -5.12 9.55 -3.88
C VAL A 126 -3.62 9.36 -4.03
N ILE A 127 -3.14 8.90 -5.19
CA ILE A 127 -1.70 8.79 -5.49
C ILE A 127 -1.02 10.16 -5.46
N GLN A 128 -1.65 11.18 -6.03
CA GLN A 128 -1.16 12.56 -6.01
C GLN A 128 -1.05 13.08 -4.56
N ALA A 129 -2.09 12.91 -3.75
CA ALA A 129 -2.09 13.30 -2.34
C ALA A 129 -0.99 12.58 -1.55
N SER A 130 -0.88 11.27 -1.72
CA SER A 130 0.17 10.47 -1.07
C SER A 130 1.57 10.96 -1.43
N LYS A 131 1.82 11.27 -2.70
CA LYS A 131 3.10 11.80 -3.18
C LYS A 131 3.37 13.19 -2.61
N LYS A 132 2.39 14.10 -2.63
CA LYS A 132 2.52 15.47 -2.10
C LYS A 132 2.79 15.44 -0.60
N ILE A 133 2.06 14.64 0.18
CA ILE A 133 2.28 14.48 1.62
C ILE A 133 3.70 13.95 1.90
N LYS A 134 4.16 12.96 1.16
CA LYS A 134 5.52 12.39 1.31
C LYS A 134 6.61 13.43 1.04
N THR A 135 6.39 14.34 0.11
CA THR A 135 7.36 15.38 -0.29
C THR A 135 7.32 16.59 0.65
N ASP A 136 6.12 17.04 1.01
CA ASP A 136 5.90 18.32 1.67
C ASP A 136 5.80 18.20 3.19
N THR A 137 5.71 16.98 3.73
CA THR A 137 5.63 16.73 5.17
C THR A 137 6.68 15.72 5.62
N GLN A 138 6.98 15.72 6.91
CA GLN A 138 7.86 14.73 7.52
C GLN A 138 7.08 13.58 8.20
N ILE A 139 5.80 13.36 7.81
CA ILE A 139 4.95 12.32 8.40
C ILE A 139 5.51 10.90 8.19
N SER A 140 6.38 10.72 7.23
CA SER A 140 7.10 9.46 6.96
C SER A 140 8.54 9.47 7.46
N SER A 141 8.98 10.55 8.12
CA SER A 141 10.33 10.61 8.66
C SER A 141 10.48 9.68 9.87
N GLY A 142 11.68 9.13 10.02
CA GLY A 142 11.95 8.12 11.04
C GLY A 142 11.47 6.72 10.65
N ALA A 143 11.40 5.80 11.61
CA ALA A 143 11.08 4.39 11.37
C ALA A 143 9.69 4.19 10.79
N THR A 144 9.59 4.06 9.47
CA THR A 144 8.34 3.83 8.74
C THR A 144 7.94 2.36 8.71
N SER A 145 8.84 1.48 9.09
CA SER A 145 8.59 0.04 9.11
C SER A 145 9.32 -0.59 10.29
N VAL A 146 8.81 -1.70 10.77
CA VAL A 146 9.48 -2.54 11.76
C VAL A 146 10.93 -2.84 11.34
N SER A 147 11.15 -3.03 10.03
CA SER A 147 12.48 -3.25 9.47
C SER A 147 13.44 -2.09 9.70
N PHE A 148 12.98 -0.86 9.59
CA PHE A 148 13.83 0.31 9.87
C PHE A 148 13.95 0.58 11.36
N ALA A 149 12.89 0.36 12.14
CA ALA A 149 12.93 0.46 13.59
C ALA A 149 13.95 -0.53 14.19
N SER A 150 13.99 -1.76 13.69
CA SER A 150 14.98 -2.76 14.12
C SER A 150 16.41 -2.33 13.82
N VAL A 151 16.66 -1.74 12.65
CA VAL A 151 17.99 -1.21 12.30
C VAL A 151 18.40 -0.03 13.19
N GLN A 152 17.47 0.89 13.46
CA GLN A 152 17.73 1.98 14.41
C GLN A 152 17.99 1.46 15.83
N TYR A 153 17.23 0.44 16.26
CA TYR A 153 17.45 -0.19 17.56
C TYR A 153 18.83 -0.81 17.67
N ILE A 154 19.27 -1.55 16.63
CA ILE A 154 20.62 -2.12 16.56
C ILE A 154 21.67 -1.02 16.69
N PHE A 155 21.56 0.07 15.91
CA PHE A 155 22.55 1.17 15.93
C PHE A 155 22.61 1.92 17.26
N LYS A 156 21.49 1.99 17.97
CA LYS A 156 21.41 2.67 19.29
C LYS A 156 22.00 1.82 20.41
N ASN A 157 21.89 0.48 20.34
CA ASN A 157 22.18 -0.43 21.44
C ASN A 157 23.44 -1.29 21.22
N VAL A 158 24.03 -1.26 20.02
CA VAL A 158 25.24 -2.02 19.71
C VAL A 158 26.35 -1.05 19.36
N GLU A 159 27.35 -0.98 20.23
CA GLU A 159 28.54 -0.15 20.00
C GLU A 159 29.42 -0.74 18.89
N ASP A 160 30.08 0.14 18.13
CA ASP A 160 31.02 -0.22 17.05
C ASP A 160 30.43 -1.23 16.07
N ILE A 161 29.21 -0.94 15.61
CA ILE A 161 28.41 -1.85 14.75
C ILE A 161 29.19 -2.27 13.49
N SER A 162 30.05 -1.43 12.95
CA SER A 162 30.87 -1.72 11.75
C SER A 162 31.75 -2.95 11.86
N ASN A 163 32.14 -3.33 13.08
CA ASN A 163 32.98 -4.49 13.37
C ASN A 163 32.20 -5.70 13.92
N LYS A 164 30.86 -5.61 13.96
CA LYS A 164 30.00 -6.66 14.51
C LYS A 164 29.48 -7.59 13.43
N ASN A 165 29.26 -8.84 13.76
CA ASN A 165 28.64 -9.82 12.86
C ASN A 165 27.12 -9.78 13.03
N ILE A 166 26.41 -9.45 11.97
CA ILE A 166 24.95 -9.45 11.94
C ILE A 166 24.47 -10.68 11.15
N LEU A 167 23.72 -11.53 11.81
CA LEU A 167 23.05 -12.67 11.18
C LEU A 167 21.58 -12.35 10.99
N LEU A 168 21.12 -12.42 9.76
CA LEU A 168 19.71 -12.26 9.40
C LEU A 168 19.15 -13.62 8.96
N PHE A 169 18.19 -14.13 9.71
CA PHE A 169 17.53 -15.39 9.48
C PHE A 169 16.09 -15.18 8.98
N GLY A 170 15.88 -15.47 7.70
CA GLY A 170 14.62 -15.32 6.99
C GLY A 170 14.65 -14.22 5.92
N THR A 171 14.09 -14.54 4.75
CA THR A 171 14.09 -13.69 3.55
C THR A 171 12.68 -13.26 3.11
N GLY A 172 11.72 -13.30 4.04
CA GLY A 172 10.40 -12.72 3.84
C GLY A 172 10.48 -11.20 3.64
N LYS A 173 9.34 -10.54 3.45
CA LYS A 173 9.27 -9.08 3.20
C LYS A 173 10.03 -8.29 4.26
N ILE A 174 9.79 -8.59 5.56
CA ILE A 174 10.44 -7.90 6.68
C ILE A 174 11.95 -8.17 6.66
N GLY A 175 12.38 -9.43 6.55
CA GLY A 175 13.79 -9.79 6.53
C GLY A 175 14.56 -9.11 5.38
N ARG A 176 14.01 -9.12 4.17
CA ARG A 176 14.61 -8.41 3.03
C ARG A 176 14.73 -6.92 3.26
N ASN A 177 13.65 -6.27 3.71
CA ASN A 177 13.66 -4.83 3.98
C ASN A 177 14.65 -4.47 5.11
N THR A 178 14.78 -5.33 6.14
CA THR A 178 15.77 -5.14 7.20
C THR A 178 17.19 -5.27 6.64
N CYS A 179 17.45 -6.25 5.79
CA CYS A 179 18.73 -6.42 5.11
C CYS A 179 19.09 -5.18 4.25
N GLU A 180 18.16 -4.72 3.43
CA GLU A 180 18.33 -3.52 2.59
C GLU A 180 18.64 -2.27 3.44
N ASN A 181 17.93 -2.08 4.55
CA ASN A 181 18.17 -0.96 5.45
C ASN A 181 19.52 -1.09 6.20
N LEU A 182 19.91 -2.28 6.64
CA LEU A 182 21.22 -2.51 7.25
C LEU A 182 22.34 -2.13 6.27
N VAL A 183 22.31 -2.66 5.05
CA VAL A 183 23.32 -2.36 4.02
C VAL A 183 23.36 -0.86 3.70
N LYS A 184 22.20 -0.23 3.53
CA LYS A 184 22.10 1.19 3.15
C LYS A 184 22.63 2.14 4.22
N HIS A 185 22.44 1.81 5.49
CA HIS A 185 22.71 2.75 6.60
C HIS A 185 23.98 2.43 7.38
N SER A 186 24.54 1.21 7.29
CA SER A 186 25.69 0.81 8.08
C SER A 186 27.02 0.80 7.33
N LYS A 187 27.05 0.81 6.00
CA LYS A 187 28.26 0.50 5.17
C LYS A 187 28.93 -0.81 5.61
N HIS A 188 28.14 -1.76 6.07
CA HIS A 188 28.56 -2.92 6.82
C HIS A 188 28.88 -4.10 5.89
N GLU A 189 30.05 -4.74 6.04
CA GLU A 189 30.48 -5.87 5.20
C GLU A 189 30.20 -7.24 5.85
N HIS A 190 29.85 -7.29 7.15
CA HIS A 190 29.69 -8.53 7.93
C HIS A 190 28.21 -8.89 8.17
N ILE A 191 27.39 -8.80 7.12
CA ILE A 191 26.00 -9.25 7.16
C ILE A 191 25.90 -10.63 6.52
N THR A 192 25.49 -11.61 7.32
CA THR A 192 25.21 -12.97 6.87
C THR A 192 23.70 -13.20 6.78
N LEU A 193 23.25 -13.76 5.67
CA LEU A 193 21.86 -14.07 5.40
C LEU A 193 21.66 -15.58 5.33
N ILE A 194 20.75 -16.10 6.13
CA ILE A 194 20.32 -17.51 6.11
C ILE A 194 18.84 -17.61 5.84
N ASN A 195 18.45 -18.53 5.00
CA ASN A 195 17.04 -18.85 4.75
C ASN A 195 16.88 -20.35 4.48
N ARG A 196 15.76 -20.94 4.89
CA ARG A 196 15.46 -22.35 4.65
C ARG A 196 15.59 -22.73 3.16
N THR A 197 15.16 -21.83 2.26
CA THR A 197 15.36 -21.95 0.82
C THR A 197 16.52 -21.04 0.42
N LYS A 198 17.69 -21.61 0.14
CA LYS A 198 18.94 -20.88 -0.13
C LYS A 198 18.82 -19.93 -1.33
N ASP A 199 18.18 -20.37 -2.41
CA ASP A 199 18.00 -19.57 -3.64
C ASP A 199 17.32 -18.21 -3.37
N LYS A 200 16.43 -18.14 -2.35
CA LYS A 200 15.79 -16.88 -1.97
C LYS A 200 16.78 -15.91 -1.30
N ALA A 201 17.72 -16.43 -0.53
CA ALA A 201 18.78 -15.65 0.09
C ALA A 201 19.79 -15.16 -0.96
N GLU A 202 20.18 -16.02 -1.89
CA GLU A 202 21.11 -15.70 -2.98
C GLU A 202 20.57 -14.59 -3.90
N LYS A 203 19.28 -14.58 -4.21
CA LYS A 203 18.65 -13.51 -4.99
C LYS A 203 18.74 -12.13 -4.31
N ILE A 204 18.73 -12.09 -2.99
CA ILE A 204 18.90 -10.87 -2.21
C ILE A 204 20.38 -10.49 -2.15
N ALA A 205 21.23 -11.46 -1.86
CA ALA A 205 22.67 -11.28 -1.72
C ALA A 205 23.30 -10.72 -3.01
N ASN A 206 22.90 -11.21 -4.17
CA ASN A 206 23.38 -10.72 -5.47
C ASN A 206 23.09 -9.22 -5.71
N LYS A 207 22.05 -8.67 -5.03
CA LYS A 207 21.71 -7.24 -5.13
C LYS A 207 22.38 -6.38 -4.06
N LEU A 208 22.66 -6.96 -2.90
CA LEU A 208 23.05 -6.22 -1.70
C LEU A 208 24.50 -6.51 -1.27
N ASN A 209 25.19 -7.41 -1.95
CA ASN A 209 26.56 -7.83 -1.63
C ASN A 209 26.71 -8.32 -0.17
N VAL A 210 25.83 -9.21 0.27
CA VAL A 210 25.86 -9.84 1.60
C VAL A 210 26.24 -11.31 1.51
N ILE A 211 26.73 -11.88 2.61
CA ILE A 211 27.19 -13.27 2.69
C ILE A 211 25.95 -14.19 2.83
N VAL A 212 25.90 -15.28 2.05
CA VAL A 212 24.87 -16.32 2.21
C VAL A 212 25.48 -17.57 2.79
N LYS A 213 24.81 -18.16 3.78
CA LYS A 213 25.16 -19.46 4.38
C LYS A 213 23.99 -20.42 4.28
N ASP A 214 24.30 -21.70 4.38
CA ASP A 214 23.29 -22.76 4.36
C ASP A 214 22.51 -22.80 5.67
N TYR A 215 21.28 -23.30 5.60
CA TYR A 215 20.44 -23.45 6.80
C TYR A 215 21.07 -24.41 7.83
N ALA A 216 21.83 -25.41 7.37
CA ALA A 216 22.57 -26.32 8.23
C ALA A 216 23.62 -25.62 9.09
N ASP A 217 24.12 -24.47 8.65
CA ASP A 217 25.15 -23.68 9.36
C ASP A 217 24.55 -22.73 10.39
N LEU A 218 23.22 -22.67 10.53
CA LEU A 218 22.51 -21.68 11.37
C LEU A 218 23.09 -21.60 12.79
N GLN A 219 23.26 -22.74 13.46
CA GLN A 219 23.78 -22.79 14.81
C GLN A 219 25.22 -22.26 14.91
N LEU A 220 26.06 -22.59 13.93
CA LEU A 220 27.44 -22.11 13.86
C LEU A 220 27.52 -20.61 13.63
N GLU A 221 26.66 -20.08 12.76
CA GLU A 221 26.64 -18.64 12.46
C GLU A 221 26.00 -17.84 13.60
N ILE A 222 25.05 -18.39 14.36
CA ILE A 222 24.54 -17.78 15.60
C ILE A 222 25.67 -17.59 16.62
N GLN A 223 26.57 -18.58 16.78
CA GLN A 223 27.71 -18.47 17.73
C GLN A 223 28.69 -17.36 17.38
N LYS A 224 28.79 -16.99 16.10
CA LYS A 224 29.65 -15.91 15.61
C LYS A 224 28.97 -14.55 15.63
N ALA A 225 27.63 -14.52 15.67
CA ALA A 225 26.85 -13.31 15.59
C ALA A 225 26.95 -12.47 16.87
N ASP A 226 26.94 -11.16 16.72
CA ASP A 226 26.71 -10.17 17.78
C ASP A 226 25.23 -9.74 17.79
N VAL A 227 24.61 -9.79 16.61
CA VAL A 227 23.19 -9.49 16.41
C VAL A 227 22.56 -10.60 15.57
N LEU A 228 21.45 -11.14 16.05
CA LEU A 228 20.59 -12.08 15.34
C LEU A 228 19.24 -11.41 15.05
N VAL A 229 18.90 -11.27 13.77
CA VAL A 229 17.57 -10.82 13.34
C VAL A 229 16.81 -12.02 12.80
N VAL A 230 15.70 -12.38 13.44
CA VAL A 230 14.82 -13.48 13.02
C VAL A 230 13.58 -12.88 12.34
N ALA A 231 13.37 -13.23 11.08
CA ALA A 231 12.25 -12.73 10.28
C ALA A 231 11.68 -13.86 9.40
N THR A 232 11.30 -14.97 10.05
CA THR A 232 10.79 -16.16 9.38
C THR A 232 9.27 -16.21 9.41
N GLY A 233 8.67 -17.05 8.57
CA GLY A 233 7.23 -17.33 8.57
C GLY A 233 6.89 -18.71 9.13
N ALA A 234 7.74 -19.27 10.01
CA ALA A 234 7.46 -20.56 10.61
C ALA A 234 6.33 -20.46 11.64
N LEU A 235 5.52 -21.51 11.74
CA LEU A 235 4.40 -21.55 12.70
C LEU A 235 4.85 -21.77 14.15
N ASN A 236 5.99 -22.43 14.31
CA ASN A 236 6.59 -22.71 15.62
C ASN A 236 7.95 -22.02 15.73
N PRO A 237 8.41 -21.70 16.97
CA PRO A 237 9.73 -21.14 17.19
C PRO A 237 10.83 -22.00 16.58
N THR A 238 11.73 -21.35 15.86
CA THR A 238 12.89 -21.97 15.19
C THR A 238 14.19 -21.71 15.92
N VAL A 239 14.19 -20.78 16.86
CA VAL A 239 15.34 -20.43 17.71
C VAL A 239 14.95 -20.63 19.16
N ASP A 240 15.68 -21.45 19.89
CA ASP A 240 15.53 -21.69 21.32
C ASP A 240 16.90 -21.75 22.02
N LYS A 241 16.92 -21.87 23.34
CA LYS A 241 18.17 -21.93 24.11
C LYS A 241 19.06 -23.11 23.75
N ALA A 242 18.51 -24.19 23.19
CA ALA A 242 19.29 -25.38 22.88
C ALA A 242 20.25 -25.16 21.70
N ILE A 243 19.91 -24.27 20.77
CA ILE A 243 20.77 -23.92 19.64
C ILE A 243 21.70 -22.74 19.94
N LEU A 244 21.49 -22.03 21.08
CA LEU A 244 22.30 -20.89 21.50
C LEU A 244 23.46 -21.34 22.39
N ASN A 245 24.56 -21.78 21.79
CA ASN A 245 25.82 -22.05 22.51
C ASN A 245 26.69 -20.79 22.47
N LEU A 246 26.42 -19.83 23.33
CA LEU A 246 26.99 -18.49 23.26
C LEU A 246 28.39 -18.44 23.92
N LYS A 247 29.30 -17.73 23.27
CA LYS A 247 30.63 -17.37 23.79
C LYS A 247 30.77 -15.86 24.08
N LYS A 248 29.76 -15.06 23.68
CA LYS A 248 29.71 -13.60 23.82
C LYS A 248 28.26 -13.15 23.90
N PRO A 249 28.02 -11.91 24.35
CA PRO A 249 26.68 -11.35 24.36
C PRO A 249 26.02 -11.35 22.96
N LEU A 250 24.72 -11.63 22.91
CA LEU A 250 23.95 -11.70 21.68
C LEU A 250 22.65 -10.85 21.81
N LEU A 251 22.48 -9.88 20.91
CA LEU A 251 21.23 -9.19 20.71
C LEU A 251 20.37 -9.95 19.72
N ILE A 252 19.16 -10.34 20.11
CA ILE A 252 18.19 -11.03 19.24
C ILE A 252 16.99 -10.12 19.00
N LEU A 253 16.67 -9.88 17.73
CA LEU A 253 15.45 -9.20 17.31
C LEU A 253 14.52 -10.20 16.62
N ASP A 254 13.40 -10.53 17.25
CA ASP A 254 12.37 -11.38 16.64
C ASP A 254 11.31 -10.51 15.95
N LEU A 255 11.40 -10.45 14.63
CA LEU A 255 10.52 -9.71 13.73
C LEU A 255 9.44 -10.61 13.10
N SER A 256 9.26 -11.82 13.61
CA SER A 256 8.36 -12.82 13.07
C SER A 256 6.96 -12.73 13.66
N ILE A 257 5.95 -13.08 12.85
CA ILE A 257 4.57 -13.33 13.30
C ILE A 257 4.12 -14.68 12.73
N PRO A 258 3.85 -15.68 13.60
CA PRO A 258 4.00 -15.68 15.06
C PRO A 258 5.48 -15.59 15.49
N LYS A 259 5.73 -15.35 16.78
CA LYS A 259 7.08 -15.31 17.36
C LYS A 259 7.87 -16.57 17.00
N ASN A 260 9.10 -16.40 16.56
CA ASN A 260 9.97 -17.49 16.10
C ASN A 260 11.20 -17.71 16.98
N VAL A 261 11.36 -16.89 17.99
CA VAL A 261 12.33 -17.09 19.07
C VAL A 261 11.56 -17.48 20.34
N ASN A 262 11.96 -18.61 20.95
CA ASN A 262 11.36 -19.07 22.19
C ASN A 262 11.82 -18.17 23.35
N GLU A 263 10.91 -17.82 24.25
CA GLU A 263 11.21 -16.94 25.38
C GLU A 263 12.22 -17.54 26.39
N ASN A 264 12.46 -18.87 26.34
CA ASN A 264 13.48 -19.54 27.15
C ASN A 264 14.92 -19.07 26.88
N VAL A 265 15.15 -18.36 25.77
CA VAL A 265 16.47 -17.75 25.48
C VAL A 265 16.84 -16.65 26.48
N ASN A 266 15.85 -16.04 27.15
CA ASN A 266 16.06 -15.06 28.22
C ASN A 266 16.65 -15.66 29.50
N GLU A 267 16.66 -16.99 29.62
CA GLU A 267 17.32 -17.69 30.74
C GLU A 267 18.85 -17.71 30.59
N LEU A 268 19.38 -17.35 29.41
CA LEU A 268 20.80 -17.34 29.13
C LEU A 268 21.44 -15.99 29.45
N ASP A 269 22.51 -16.02 30.24
CA ASP A 269 23.28 -14.80 30.49
C ASP A 269 23.86 -14.21 29.19
N GLY A 270 23.73 -12.90 29.04
CA GLY A 270 24.24 -12.17 27.88
C GLY A 270 23.31 -12.19 26.65
N VAL A 271 22.10 -12.75 26.75
CA VAL A 271 21.08 -12.63 25.71
C VAL A 271 20.18 -11.43 25.99
N THR A 272 19.95 -10.62 24.97
CA THR A 272 18.91 -9.60 24.97
C THR A 272 17.93 -9.92 23.85
N LEU A 273 16.70 -10.30 24.20
CA LEU A 273 15.64 -10.59 23.24
C LEU A 273 14.68 -9.41 23.15
N VAL A 274 14.43 -8.94 21.93
CA VAL A 274 13.49 -7.87 21.63
C VAL A 274 12.51 -8.35 20.56
N HIS A 275 11.25 -8.26 20.84
CA HIS A 275 10.20 -8.59 19.90
C HIS A 275 9.71 -7.36 19.12
N MET A 276 9.08 -7.63 18.00
CA MET A 276 8.52 -6.61 17.10
C MET A 276 7.61 -5.62 17.84
N ASP A 277 6.79 -6.08 18.78
CA ASP A 277 5.87 -5.21 19.52
C ASP A 277 6.62 -4.21 20.41
N GLN A 278 7.76 -4.60 20.99
CA GLN A 278 8.61 -3.70 21.78
C GLN A 278 9.30 -2.65 20.88
N LEU A 279 9.70 -3.03 19.68
CA LEU A 279 10.25 -2.09 18.70
C LEU A 279 9.21 -1.06 18.25
N ALA A 280 7.96 -1.46 18.14
CA ALA A 280 6.85 -0.56 17.85
C ALA A 280 6.62 0.45 18.99
N GLN A 281 6.73 0.03 20.26
CA GLN A 281 6.61 0.94 21.41
C GLN A 281 7.76 1.96 21.52
N MET A 282 8.97 1.55 21.18
CA MET A 282 10.16 2.45 21.18
C MET A 282 10.12 3.52 20.08
N THR A 283 9.17 3.42 19.16
CA THR A 283 8.95 4.45 18.12
C THR A 283 8.03 5.59 18.59
N ASP A 284 7.65 5.64 19.87
CA ASP A 284 6.69 6.64 20.35
C ASP A 284 7.13 8.09 20.14
N GLU A 285 8.40 8.41 20.35
CA GLU A 285 8.92 9.75 20.02
C GLU A 285 8.78 10.05 18.52
N THR A 286 9.05 9.07 17.70
CA THR A 286 8.87 9.17 16.24
C THR A 286 7.39 9.33 15.90
N LEU A 287 6.51 8.61 16.60
CA LEU A 287 5.06 8.72 16.42
C LEU A 287 4.55 10.12 16.80
N GLU A 288 4.98 10.65 17.93
CA GLU A 288 4.60 12.02 18.36
C GLU A 288 5.08 13.08 17.36
N ASN A 289 6.30 12.94 16.84
CA ASN A 289 6.79 13.83 15.79
C ASN A 289 5.97 13.71 14.50
N ARG A 290 5.57 12.50 14.10
CA ARG A 290 4.70 12.29 12.93
C ARG A 290 3.30 12.85 13.12
N LYS A 291 2.72 12.73 14.32
CA LYS A 291 1.41 13.29 14.64
C LYS A 291 1.37 14.80 14.43
N LYS A 292 2.46 15.53 14.68
CA LYS A 292 2.55 16.97 14.41
C LYS A 292 2.33 17.32 12.92
N HIS A 293 2.56 16.37 12.02
CA HIS A 293 2.38 16.58 10.58
C HIS A 293 0.99 16.16 10.06
N ILE A 294 0.13 15.56 10.92
CA ILE A 294 -1.24 15.18 10.54
C ILE A 294 -2.03 16.37 10.00
N PRO A 295 -2.07 17.55 10.65
CA PRO A 295 -2.84 18.68 10.15
C PRO A 295 -2.40 19.13 8.75
N ALA A 296 -1.10 19.13 8.47
CA ALA A 296 -0.57 19.48 7.15
C ALA A 296 -0.95 18.43 6.10
N ALA A 297 -0.91 17.14 6.46
CA ALA A 297 -1.32 16.06 5.58
C ALA A 297 -2.84 16.09 5.30
N GLU A 298 -3.65 16.38 6.30
CA GLU A 298 -5.11 16.54 6.15
C GLU A 298 -5.44 17.73 5.25
N ALA A 299 -4.75 18.85 5.37
CA ALA A 299 -4.94 20.02 4.50
C ALA A 299 -4.63 19.66 3.02
N ILE A 300 -3.58 18.89 2.75
CA ILE A 300 -3.25 18.41 1.40
C ILE A 300 -4.33 17.46 0.88
N ILE A 301 -4.87 16.58 1.73
CA ILE A 301 -5.98 15.69 1.35
C ILE A 301 -7.20 16.50 0.96
N GLU A 302 -7.61 17.48 1.78
CA GLU A 302 -8.78 18.30 1.51
C GLU A 302 -8.64 19.08 0.21
N GLU A 303 -7.48 19.72 -0.04
CA GLU A 303 -7.18 20.42 -1.29
C GLU A 303 -7.43 19.52 -2.51
N ILE A 304 -6.79 18.33 -2.55
CA ILE A 304 -6.87 17.43 -3.70
C ILE A 304 -8.25 16.76 -3.80
N LYS A 305 -8.89 16.48 -2.66
CA LYS A 305 -10.25 15.97 -2.62
C LYS A 305 -11.25 17.00 -3.17
N ASP A 306 -11.10 18.26 -2.85
CA ASP A 306 -11.96 19.33 -3.36
C ASP A 306 -11.80 19.48 -4.88
N GLU A 307 -10.59 19.41 -5.41
CA GLU A 307 -10.36 19.35 -6.87
C GLU A 307 -11.07 18.15 -7.52
N PHE A 308 -10.95 16.97 -6.90
CA PHE A 308 -11.66 15.78 -7.34
C PHE A 308 -13.17 15.94 -7.30
N MET A 309 -13.71 16.51 -6.21
CA MET A 309 -15.15 16.75 -6.07
C MET A 309 -15.67 17.80 -7.06
N ALA A 310 -14.89 18.84 -7.35
CA ALA A 310 -15.21 19.81 -8.39
C ALA A 310 -15.29 19.14 -9.77
N TRP A 311 -14.30 18.29 -10.10
CA TRP A 311 -14.33 17.51 -11.33
C TRP A 311 -15.56 16.59 -11.43
N THR A 312 -15.96 15.93 -10.33
CA THR A 312 -17.17 15.08 -10.33
C THR A 312 -18.44 15.86 -10.59
N LYS A 313 -18.54 17.10 -10.05
CA LYS A 313 -19.67 18.00 -10.31
C LYS A 313 -19.74 18.41 -11.78
N GLN A 314 -18.60 18.81 -12.35
CA GLN A 314 -18.52 19.17 -13.77
C GLN A 314 -18.93 18.01 -14.67
N ARG A 315 -18.51 16.79 -14.36
CA ARG A 315 -18.84 15.60 -15.14
C ARG A 315 -20.33 15.29 -15.19
N LYS A 316 -21.12 15.64 -14.17
CA LYS A 316 -22.59 15.50 -14.20
C LYS A 316 -23.23 16.29 -15.33
N PHE A 317 -22.61 17.41 -15.73
CA PHE A 317 -23.12 18.27 -16.80
C PHE A 317 -22.56 17.87 -18.19
N ALA A 318 -21.53 17.01 -18.26
CA ALA A 318 -20.93 16.62 -19.54
C ALA A 318 -21.94 16.05 -20.54
N PRO A 319 -22.87 15.14 -20.19
CA PRO A 319 -23.90 14.67 -21.13
C PRO A 319 -24.78 15.79 -21.66
N THR A 320 -25.18 16.73 -20.79
CA THR A 320 -26.01 17.90 -21.15
C THR A 320 -25.23 18.82 -22.10
N ILE A 321 -23.96 19.09 -21.81
CA ILE A 321 -23.09 19.90 -22.66
C ILE A 321 -22.88 19.22 -24.03
N HIS A 322 -22.68 17.91 -24.05
CA HIS A 322 -22.57 17.14 -25.30
C HIS A 322 -23.86 17.19 -26.13
N ALA A 323 -25.02 17.01 -25.50
CA ALA A 323 -26.32 17.11 -26.16
C ALA A 323 -26.55 18.52 -26.71
N LEU A 324 -26.21 19.56 -25.93
CA LEU A 324 -26.29 20.95 -26.35
C LEU A 324 -25.38 21.20 -27.55
N LYS A 325 -24.12 20.76 -27.51
CA LYS A 325 -23.17 20.91 -28.60
C LYS A 325 -23.63 20.20 -29.87
N ALA A 326 -24.16 18.99 -29.76
CA ALA A 326 -24.73 18.26 -30.89
C ALA A 326 -25.90 19.03 -31.51
N LYS A 327 -26.81 19.55 -30.68
CA LYS A 327 -27.96 20.35 -31.16
C LYS A 327 -27.52 21.64 -31.84
N LEU A 328 -26.56 22.36 -31.25
CA LEU A 328 -26.02 23.59 -31.86
C LEU A 328 -25.31 23.31 -33.20
N ASN A 329 -24.59 22.21 -33.34
CA ASN A 329 -24.00 21.81 -34.61
C ASN A 329 -25.05 21.48 -35.67
N THR A 330 -26.15 20.78 -35.28
CA THR A 330 -27.26 20.54 -36.23
C THR A 330 -27.89 21.83 -36.69
N ILE A 331 -28.09 22.81 -35.77
CA ILE A 331 -28.60 24.13 -36.14
C ILE A 331 -27.64 24.87 -37.05
N LYS A 332 -26.33 24.85 -36.74
CA LYS A 332 -25.28 25.42 -37.58
C LYS A 332 -25.33 24.88 -39.01
N GLU A 333 -25.34 23.56 -39.17
CA GLU A 333 -25.38 22.90 -40.46
C GLU A 333 -26.65 23.27 -41.28
N GLY A 334 -27.81 23.29 -40.58
CA GLY A 334 -29.06 23.73 -41.17
C GLY A 334 -28.99 25.16 -41.70
N GLU A 335 -28.44 26.07 -40.88
CA GLU A 335 -28.36 27.50 -41.23
C GLU A 335 -27.31 27.73 -42.34
N LEU A 336 -26.16 27.10 -42.31
CA LEU A 336 -25.16 27.18 -43.38
C LEU A 336 -25.74 26.71 -44.73
N ASN A 337 -26.47 25.59 -44.72
CA ASN A 337 -27.15 25.07 -45.93
C ASN A 337 -28.24 26.00 -46.46
N PHE A 338 -28.96 26.65 -45.53
CA PHE A 338 -29.99 27.62 -45.90
C PHE A 338 -29.35 28.88 -46.55
N GLN A 339 -28.31 29.44 -45.92
CA GLN A 339 -27.64 30.64 -46.41
C GLN A 339 -26.90 30.41 -47.75
N ARG A 340 -26.28 29.20 -47.93
CA ARG A 340 -25.68 28.79 -49.21
C ARG A 340 -26.68 28.87 -50.38
N LYS A 341 -27.97 28.56 -50.16
CA LYS A 341 -29.00 28.60 -51.17
C LYS A 341 -29.57 30.01 -51.42
N LYS A 342 -29.46 30.90 -50.42
CA LYS A 342 -30.09 32.21 -50.44
C LYS A 342 -29.16 33.34 -50.83
N MET A 343 -27.87 33.24 -50.54
CA MET A 343 -26.89 34.29 -50.79
C MET A 343 -25.98 33.95 -51.97
N ALA A 344 -25.91 34.80 -53.00
CA ALA A 344 -25.11 34.58 -54.20
C ALA A 344 -23.58 34.58 -53.94
N ASN A 345 -23.10 35.29 -52.88
CA ASN A 345 -21.69 35.39 -52.52
C ASN A 345 -21.55 34.96 -51.06
N PHE A 346 -21.93 33.71 -50.71
CA PHE A 346 -21.81 33.15 -49.40
C PHE A 346 -20.39 32.61 -49.16
N ASP A 347 -19.65 33.23 -48.25
CA ASP A 347 -18.35 32.75 -47.79
C ASP A 347 -18.56 31.66 -46.70
N GLU A 348 -18.55 30.41 -47.16
CA GLU A 348 -18.80 29.24 -46.34
C GLU A 348 -17.71 29.03 -45.28
N GLU A 349 -16.43 29.26 -45.66
CA GLU A 349 -15.31 29.07 -44.73
C GLU A 349 -15.35 30.04 -43.56
N GLN A 350 -15.62 31.31 -43.84
CA GLN A 350 -15.77 32.32 -42.81
C GLN A 350 -17.00 32.06 -41.90
N ALA A 351 -18.11 31.70 -42.49
CA ALA A 351 -19.36 31.42 -41.76
C ALA A 351 -19.17 30.16 -40.85
N GLU A 352 -18.52 29.13 -41.34
CA GLU A 352 -18.22 27.93 -40.58
C GLU A 352 -17.24 28.21 -39.43
N LEU A 353 -16.20 28.99 -39.66
CA LEU A 353 -15.22 29.38 -38.67
C LEU A 353 -15.88 30.17 -37.52
N ILE A 354 -16.71 31.18 -37.86
CA ILE A 354 -17.39 32.04 -36.90
C ILE A 354 -18.39 31.23 -36.07
N SER A 355 -19.24 30.45 -36.72
CA SER A 355 -20.27 29.65 -36.06
C SER A 355 -19.68 28.57 -35.16
N THR A 356 -18.59 27.92 -35.61
CA THR A 356 -17.86 26.93 -34.79
C THR A 356 -17.25 27.57 -33.53
N ARG A 357 -16.62 28.77 -33.67
CA ARG A 357 -16.08 29.52 -32.52
C ARG A 357 -17.17 29.96 -31.54
N ILE A 358 -18.33 30.36 -32.07
CA ILE A 358 -19.48 30.72 -31.22
C ILE A 358 -19.90 29.48 -30.38
N ILE A 359 -20.09 28.33 -31.04
CA ILE A 359 -20.45 27.07 -30.35
C ILE A 359 -19.43 26.71 -29.29
N GLN A 360 -18.13 26.81 -29.61
CA GLN A 360 -17.04 26.53 -28.64
C GLN A 360 -17.02 27.45 -27.43
N LYS A 361 -17.49 28.70 -27.58
CA LYS A 361 -17.58 29.66 -26.45
C LYS A 361 -18.83 29.47 -25.59
N ILE A 362 -19.89 28.86 -26.13
CA ILE A 362 -21.13 28.58 -25.42
C ILE A 362 -21.07 27.24 -24.68
N THR A 363 -20.28 26.29 -25.18
CA THR A 363 -20.15 24.90 -24.67
C THR A 363 -18.78 24.63 -24.05
#